data_9ab41343b9a70106f0b3af03dc2310f3
#
_entry.id   9ab41343b9a70106f0b3af03dc2310f3
#
_cell.length_a   1.000
_cell.length_b   1.000
_cell.length_c   1.000
_cell.angle_alpha   90.00
_cell.angle_beta   90.00
_cell.angle_gamma   90.00
#
_symmetry.space_group_name_H-M   'P 1'
#
loop_
_entity.id
_entity.type
_entity.pdbx_description
1 polymer ?
#
loop_
_entity_poly.entity_id
_entity_poly.type
_entity_poly.pdbx_seq_one_letter_code
_entity_poly.pdbx_strand_id
1 'polypeptide(L)'
;MGDEPLTSYYEFLGVRPEASTREIKSAFRKKAKVFHPDTARSDDRSMRFLLEAYRTLSDPLRRREYDRKLRRFEARAREVPSFEYRTWLLERREDPQYRAKLVMYDLLHDRDDEALEYYESISGDERTRLVRYFERSEAMDAEFCIAELYEKRGEWRKAYEVYRSLIGMEREKPAFGYFFDVVELQFRRLVLEGIPARDDPEEYLGILEESARIAVDTEDAARFLRRKAEILAKAGRRGDALAALREAEFLAPRLPGIKPLLRKLGA
;
A
#
# COMPACT_ATOMS: atom_id res chain seq x y z
N MET A 1 20.28 10.32 7.88
CA MET A 1 20.92 9.63 6.74
C MET A 1 20.67 8.16 7.01
N GLY A 2 19.60 7.64 6.39
CA GLY A 2 19.06 6.31 6.70
C GLY A 2 19.97 5.18 6.23
N ASP A 3 20.11 4.18 7.08
CA ASP A 3 20.63 2.87 6.73
C ASP A 3 19.57 2.12 5.90
N GLU A 4 19.51 2.41 4.59
CA GLU A 4 18.93 1.45 3.65
C GLU A 4 19.86 0.22 3.65
N PRO A 5 19.32 -1.02 3.68
CA PRO A 5 20.14 -2.20 3.46
C PRO A 5 20.84 -1.99 2.11
N LEU A 6 22.16 -1.86 2.15
CA LEU A 6 22.98 -1.59 0.98
C LEU A 6 22.90 -2.83 0.07
N THR A 7 21.87 -2.89 -0.78
CA THR A 7 21.83 -3.83 -1.89
C THR A 7 23.11 -3.62 -2.67
N SER A 8 23.98 -4.62 -2.69
CA SER A 8 25.26 -4.50 -3.38
C SER A 8 25.00 -4.27 -4.87
N TYR A 9 25.92 -3.60 -5.56
CA TYR A 9 25.82 -3.41 -7.01
C TYR A 9 25.73 -4.74 -7.76
N TYR A 10 26.31 -5.82 -7.21
CA TYR A 10 26.21 -7.16 -7.74
C TYR A 10 24.80 -7.72 -7.64
N GLU A 11 24.19 -7.63 -6.46
CA GLU A 11 22.79 -8.04 -6.22
C GLU A 11 21.82 -7.23 -7.06
N PHE A 12 22.01 -5.90 -7.09
CA PHE A 12 21.16 -5.05 -7.89
C PHE A 12 21.24 -5.35 -9.39
N LEU A 13 22.42 -5.70 -9.93
CA LEU A 13 22.55 -6.19 -11.31
C LEU A 13 22.07 -7.61 -11.49
N GLY A 14 21.97 -8.40 -10.42
CA GLY A 14 21.65 -9.84 -10.47
C GLY A 14 22.79 -10.67 -11.03
N VAL A 15 24.03 -10.34 -10.65
CA VAL A 15 25.23 -11.06 -11.05
C VAL A 15 26.06 -11.47 -9.83
N ARG A 16 26.92 -12.46 -9.97
CA ARG A 16 27.83 -12.88 -8.90
C ARG A 16 29.01 -11.92 -8.75
N PRO A 17 29.64 -11.82 -7.56
CA PRO A 17 30.84 -11.00 -7.38
C PRO A 17 32.01 -11.37 -8.31
N GLU A 18 32.04 -12.58 -8.83
CA GLU A 18 33.07 -13.08 -9.76
C GLU A 18 32.71 -12.84 -11.23
N ALA A 19 31.54 -12.24 -11.51
CA ALA A 19 31.06 -12.04 -12.87
C ALA A 19 32.07 -11.28 -13.74
N SER A 20 32.23 -11.73 -14.97
CA SER A 20 33.05 -11.08 -15.98
C SER A 20 32.43 -9.73 -16.42
N THR A 21 33.25 -8.84 -16.95
CA THR A 21 32.78 -7.57 -17.52
C THR A 21 31.70 -7.79 -18.62
N ARG A 22 31.77 -8.92 -19.32
CA ARG A 22 30.77 -9.28 -20.34
C ARG A 22 29.43 -9.63 -19.72
N GLU A 23 29.41 -10.36 -18.60
CA GLU A 23 28.20 -10.69 -17.86
C GLU A 23 27.56 -9.45 -17.22
N ILE A 24 28.38 -8.58 -16.61
CA ILE A 24 27.95 -7.29 -16.06
C ILE A 24 27.29 -6.44 -17.15
N LYS A 25 27.91 -6.34 -18.33
CA LYS A 25 27.33 -5.60 -19.46
C LYS A 25 26.05 -6.21 -20.00
N SER A 26 25.93 -7.54 -19.97
CA SER A 26 24.70 -8.24 -20.36
C SER A 26 23.56 -7.99 -19.37
N ALA A 27 23.85 -8.12 -18.07
CA ALA A 27 22.90 -7.88 -17.00
C ALA A 27 22.38 -6.41 -17.00
N PHE A 28 23.31 -5.46 -17.16
CA PHE A 28 22.94 -4.04 -17.33
C PHE A 28 21.97 -3.83 -18.47
N ARG A 29 22.23 -4.38 -19.69
CA ARG A 29 21.33 -4.20 -20.83
C ARG A 29 19.94 -4.80 -20.59
N LYS A 30 19.87 -5.95 -19.90
CA LYS A 30 18.59 -6.57 -19.56
C LYS A 30 17.79 -5.67 -18.60
N LYS A 31 18.41 -5.16 -17.55
CA LYS A 31 17.74 -4.29 -16.59
C LYS A 31 17.43 -2.89 -17.12
N ALA A 32 18.30 -2.34 -17.95
CA ALA A 32 18.05 -1.04 -18.60
C ALA A 32 16.79 -1.05 -19.48
N LYS A 33 16.46 -2.17 -20.10
CA LYS A 33 15.18 -2.32 -20.85
C LYS A 33 13.96 -2.31 -19.93
N VAL A 34 14.10 -2.78 -18.68
CA VAL A 34 13.01 -2.81 -17.70
C VAL A 34 12.78 -1.43 -17.08
N PHE A 35 13.87 -0.67 -16.86
CA PHE A 35 13.83 0.66 -16.23
C PHE A 35 13.84 1.81 -17.27
N HIS A 36 13.61 1.52 -18.56
CA HIS A 36 13.56 2.56 -19.57
C HIS A 36 12.39 3.51 -19.32
N PRO A 37 12.57 4.86 -19.49
CA PRO A 37 11.52 5.85 -19.22
C PRO A 37 10.21 5.65 -20.00
N ASP A 38 10.25 4.94 -21.13
CA ASP A 38 9.06 4.61 -21.91
C ASP A 38 8.28 3.39 -21.41
N THR A 39 8.74 2.75 -20.32
CA THR A 39 8.04 1.62 -19.71
C THR A 39 7.27 2.10 -18.45
N ALA A 40 6.09 1.53 -18.21
CA ALA A 40 5.23 1.86 -17.06
C ALA A 40 5.87 1.62 -15.65
N ARG A 41 7.14 1.20 -15.59
CA ARG A 41 7.93 0.94 -14.38
C ARG A 41 9.18 1.83 -14.31
N SER A 42 9.20 2.97 -14.98
CA SER A 42 10.37 3.87 -14.96
C SER A 42 10.45 4.60 -13.62
N ASP A 43 11.39 4.18 -12.78
CA ASP A 43 11.83 4.95 -11.61
C ASP A 43 13.22 5.54 -11.91
N ASP A 44 13.28 6.87 -11.95
CA ASP A 44 14.51 7.66 -12.16
C ASP A 44 15.62 7.30 -11.16
N ARG A 45 15.25 6.90 -9.94
CA ARG A 45 16.19 6.49 -8.88
C ARG A 45 16.83 5.14 -9.22
N SER A 46 16.01 4.17 -9.62
CA SER A 46 16.48 2.84 -10.02
C SER A 46 17.36 2.90 -11.27
N MET A 47 17.03 3.75 -12.24
CA MET A 47 17.87 3.94 -13.43
C MET A 47 19.21 4.58 -13.07
N ARG A 48 19.24 5.61 -12.21
CA ARG A 48 20.49 6.22 -11.73
C ARG A 48 21.37 5.23 -11.00
N PHE A 49 20.77 4.44 -10.09
CA PHE A 49 21.49 3.41 -9.36
C PHE A 49 22.02 2.31 -10.29
N LEU A 50 21.25 1.92 -11.31
CA LEU A 50 21.67 0.97 -12.34
C LEU A 50 22.88 1.45 -13.12
N LEU A 51 22.87 2.73 -13.53
CA LEU A 51 23.99 3.37 -14.23
C LEU A 51 25.23 3.45 -13.37
N GLU A 52 25.10 3.78 -12.09
CA GLU A 52 26.19 3.85 -11.13
C GLU A 52 26.81 2.47 -10.88
N ALA A 53 25.96 1.45 -10.64
CA ALA A 53 26.40 0.05 -10.51
C ALA A 53 27.18 -0.41 -11.75
N TYR A 54 26.67 -0.14 -12.94
CA TYR A 54 27.37 -0.50 -14.18
C TYR A 54 28.69 0.24 -14.34
N ARG A 55 28.74 1.56 -14.12
CA ARG A 55 29.98 2.35 -14.23
C ARG A 55 31.04 1.89 -13.25
N THR A 56 30.64 1.47 -12.07
CA THR A 56 31.54 0.99 -11.02
C THR A 56 32.06 -0.40 -11.34
N LEU A 57 31.18 -1.34 -11.70
CA LEU A 57 31.58 -2.74 -11.87
C LEU A 57 32.17 -3.06 -13.25
N SER A 58 31.93 -2.23 -14.27
CA SER A 58 32.52 -2.40 -15.61
C SER A 58 33.95 -1.91 -15.73
N ASP A 59 34.38 -1.02 -14.83
CA ASP A 59 35.76 -0.51 -14.76
C ASP A 59 36.57 -1.30 -13.75
N PRO A 60 37.70 -1.95 -14.14
CA PRO A 60 38.48 -2.81 -13.25
C PRO A 60 39.03 -2.08 -12.01
N LEU A 61 39.39 -0.81 -12.11
CA LEU A 61 39.94 -0.03 -10.99
C LEU A 61 38.84 0.34 -10.00
N ARG A 62 37.71 0.87 -10.49
CA ARG A 62 36.55 1.21 -9.67
C ARG A 62 35.95 -0.02 -9.00
N ARG A 63 35.89 -1.15 -9.70
CA ARG A 63 35.43 -2.42 -9.16
C ARG A 63 36.30 -2.88 -7.99
N ARG A 64 37.64 -2.83 -8.13
CA ARG A 64 38.58 -3.17 -7.02
C ARG A 64 38.40 -2.28 -5.80
N GLU A 65 38.18 -0.99 -6.00
CA GLU A 65 37.89 -0.07 -4.89
C GLU A 65 36.55 -0.37 -4.22
N TYR A 66 35.53 -0.65 -5.02
CA TYR A 66 34.21 -1.03 -4.53
C TYR A 66 34.27 -2.34 -3.75
N ASP A 67 34.92 -3.39 -4.29
CA ASP A 67 35.10 -4.69 -3.63
C ASP A 67 35.86 -4.58 -2.32
N ARG A 68 36.84 -3.66 -2.25
CA ARG A 68 37.58 -3.40 -1.00
C ARG A 68 36.69 -2.73 0.05
N LYS A 69 35.82 -1.78 -0.36
CA LYS A 69 34.85 -1.13 0.52
C LYS A 69 33.80 -2.13 0.97
N LEU A 70 33.26 -2.92 0.07
CA LEU A 70 32.26 -3.95 0.34
C LEU A 70 32.79 -4.99 1.36
N ARG A 71 33.97 -5.54 1.13
CA ARG A 71 34.63 -6.47 2.07
C ARG A 71 34.88 -5.86 3.45
N ARG A 72 35.27 -4.58 3.53
CA ARG A 72 35.45 -3.89 4.80
C ARG A 72 34.10 -3.71 5.52
N PHE A 73 33.07 -3.39 4.78
CA PHE A 73 31.72 -3.27 5.31
C PHE A 73 31.20 -4.62 5.82
N GLU A 74 31.34 -5.69 5.04
CA GLU A 74 30.96 -7.05 5.42
C GLU A 74 31.77 -7.57 6.61
N ALA A 75 33.08 -7.30 6.66
CA ALA A 75 33.93 -7.66 7.78
C ALA A 75 33.48 -6.93 9.06
N ARG A 76 33.20 -5.64 8.95
CA ARG A 76 32.71 -4.83 10.06
C ARG A 76 31.32 -5.25 10.53
N ALA A 77 30.44 -5.64 9.62
CA ALA A 77 29.13 -6.21 9.93
C ALA A 77 29.22 -7.57 10.62
N ARG A 78 30.30 -8.37 10.37
CA ARG A 78 30.57 -9.64 11.05
C ARG A 78 31.23 -9.47 12.43
N GLU A 79 31.99 -8.41 12.64
CA GLU A 79 32.66 -8.11 13.92
C GLU A 79 31.72 -7.44 14.94
N VAL A 80 30.65 -6.80 14.47
CA VAL A 80 29.57 -6.35 15.36
C VAL A 80 28.75 -7.59 15.71
N PRO A 81 28.60 -7.97 17.02
CA PRO A 81 27.64 -8.99 17.41
C PRO A 81 26.32 -8.65 16.71
N SER A 82 25.74 -9.61 16.01
CA SER A 82 24.48 -9.37 15.28
C SER A 82 23.48 -8.80 16.27
N PHE A 83 23.32 -7.49 16.24
CA PHE A 83 22.33 -6.82 17.06
C PHE A 83 20.99 -7.26 16.51
N GLU A 84 20.40 -8.23 17.17
CA GLU A 84 19.07 -8.73 16.85
C GLU A 84 18.05 -7.64 17.18
N TYR A 85 17.87 -6.69 16.24
CA TYR A 85 17.02 -5.52 16.46
C TYR A 85 15.60 -5.91 16.89
N ARG A 86 15.06 -6.97 16.32
CA ARG A 86 13.74 -7.49 16.71
C ARG A 86 13.73 -7.95 18.20
N THR A 87 14.74 -8.68 18.60
CA THR A 87 14.88 -9.15 20.01
C THR A 87 14.97 -7.97 20.97
N TRP A 88 15.74 -6.95 20.61
CA TRP A 88 15.85 -5.72 21.40
C TRP A 88 14.51 -4.96 21.49
N LEU A 89 13.70 -4.94 20.42
CA LEU A 89 12.34 -4.38 20.44
C LEU A 89 11.41 -5.21 21.33
N LEU A 90 11.49 -6.55 21.25
CA LEU A 90 10.68 -7.47 22.04
C LEU A 90 10.89 -7.32 23.54
N GLU A 91 12.12 -7.07 23.99
CA GLU A 91 12.43 -6.78 25.39
C GLU A 91 11.73 -5.52 25.92
N ARG A 92 11.29 -4.63 25.03
CA ARG A 92 10.67 -3.32 25.33
C ARG A 92 9.22 -3.22 24.90
N ARG A 93 8.60 -4.33 24.52
CA ARG A 93 7.24 -4.37 23.96
C ARG A 93 6.13 -3.86 24.89
N GLU A 94 6.41 -3.68 26.18
CA GLU A 94 5.47 -3.07 27.11
C GLU A 94 5.15 -1.61 26.74
N ASP A 95 6.09 -0.90 26.14
CA ASP A 95 5.90 0.45 25.64
C ASP A 95 5.27 0.42 24.24
N PRO A 96 4.13 1.12 24.01
CA PRO A 96 3.47 1.20 22.72
C PRO A 96 4.37 1.66 21.55
N GLN A 97 5.35 2.51 21.82
CA GLN A 97 6.31 2.97 20.82
C GLN A 97 7.14 1.80 20.25
N TYR A 98 7.56 0.87 21.10
CA TYR A 98 8.33 -0.28 20.61
C TYR A 98 7.44 -1.33 19.95
N ARG A 99 6.16 -1.45 20.33
CA ARG A 99 5.19 -2.25 19.58
C ARG A 99 4.97 -1.70 18.20
N ALA A 100 4.82 -0.37 18.04
CA ALA A 100 4.72 0.25 16.72
C ALA A 100 5.96 -0.04 15.84
N LYS A 101 7.17 0.01 16.43
CA LYS A 101 8.41 -0.38 15.72
C LYS A 101 8.44 -1.87 15.36
N LEU A 102 7.86 -2.74 16.18
CA LEU A 102 7.70 -4.17 15.85
C LEU A 102 6.77 -4.36 14.68
N VAL A 103 5.64 -3.64 14.61
CA VAL A 103 4.75 -3.66 13.44
C VAL A 103 5.52 -3.34 12.17
N MET A 104 6.25 -2.22 12.14
CA MET A 104 7.05 -1.81 10.98
C MET A 104 8.12 -2.85 10.62
N TYR A 105 8.83 -3.37 11.62
CA TYR A 105 9.84 -4.39 11.41
C TYR A 105 9.25 -5.66 10.81
N ASP A 106 8.15 -6.15 11.39
CA ASP A 106 7.52 -7.40 11.00
C ASP A 106 6.87 -7.29 9.62
N LEU A 107 6.26 -6.15 9.25
CA LEU A 107 5.79 -5.86 7.88
C LEU A 107 6.93 -5.92 6.85
N LEU A 108 8.11 -5.37 7.18
CA LEU A 108 9.27 -5.36 6.28
C LEU A 108 9.93 -6.74 6.12
N HIS A 109 9.59 -7.70 6.98
CA HIS A 109 10.19 -9.04 7.00
C HIS A 109 9.16 -10.15 6.75
N ASP A 110 8.02 -9.82 6.10
CA ASP A 110 6.94 -10.76 5.75
C ASP A 110 6.40 -11.56 6.95
N ARG A 111 6.38 -10.93 8.14
CA ARG A 111 5.83 -11.49 9.36
C ARG A 111 4.43 -10.96 9.62
N ASP A 112 3.53 -11.27 8.68
CA ASP A 112 2.17 -10.72 8.59
C ASP A 112 1.38 -10.92 9.89
N ASP A 113 1.47 -12.10 10.48
CA ASP A 113 0.69 -12.47 11.66
C ASP A 113 1.15 -11.71 12.90
N GLU A 114 2.46 -11.64 13.12
CA GLU A 114 3.06 -10.91 14.24
C GLU A 114 2.85 -9.40 14.09
N ALA A 115 2.95 -8.87 12.86
CA ALA A 115 2.68 -7.46 12.60
C ALA A 115 1.25 -7.08 13.02
N LEU A 116 0.26 -7.90 12.66
CA LEU A 116 -1.14 -7.67 13.06
C LEU A 116 -1.35 -7.83 14.57
N GLU A 117 -0.72 -8.82 15.22
CA GLU A 117 -0.80 -8.99 16.66
C GLU A 117 -0.31 -7.74 17.42
N TYR A 118 0.86 -7.22 17.03
CA TYR A 118 1.37 -5.99 17.64
C TYR A 118 0.54 -4.78 17.29
N TYR A 119 0.08 -4.65 16.05
CA TYR A 119 -0.80 -3.57 15.63
C TYR A 119 -2.08 -3.53 16.47
N GLU A 120 -2.74 -4.65 16.67
CA GLU A 120 -3.96 -4.76 17.48
C GLU A 120 -3.71 -4.48 18.98
N SER A 121 -2.50 -4.75 19.46
CA SER A 121 -2.11 -4.48 20.84
C SER A 121 -1.84 -3.00 21.14
N ILE A 122 -1.72 -2.15 20.12
CA ILE A 122 -1.53 -0.71 20.32
C ILE A 122 -2.89 -0.10 20.63
N SER A 123 -3.07 0.31 21.90
CA SER A 123 -4.27 1.03 22.34
C SER A 123 -4.32 2.41 21.72
N GLY A 124 -5.43 2.79 21.11
CA GLY A 124 -5.63 4.13 20.57
C GLY A 124 -6.98 4.28 19.92
N ASP A 125 -7.37 5.53 19.79
CA ASP A 125 -8.52 5.92 19.00
C ASP A 125 -8.38 5.31 17.60
N GLU A 126 -9.43 4.70 17.09
CA GLU A 126 -9.50 3.72 15.99
C GLU A 126 -8.95 4.20 14.64
N ARG A 127 -8.37 5.40 14.57
CA ARG A 127 -8.16 6.10 13.31
C ARG A 127 -6.75 6.02 12.76
N THR A 128 -5.84 5.29 13.13
CA THR A 128 -4.45 5.23 12.67
C THR A 128 -3.51 5.15 13.85
N ARG A 129 -3.28 3.92 14.25
CA ARG A 129 -2.51 3.63 15.45
C ARG A 129 -1.05 4.02 15.33
N LEU A 130 -0.52 3.98 14.09
CA LEU A 130 0.90 4.22 13.84
C LEU A 130 1.29 5.70 13.70
N VAL A 131 0.37 6.59 13.36
CA VAL A 131 0.64 8.03 13.14
C VAL A 131 1.21 8.74 14.37
N ARG A 132 1.01 8.22 15.57
CA ARG A 132 1.59 8.77 16.80
C ARG A 132 3.08 8.49 16.95
N TYR A 133 3.61 7.51 16.22
CA TYR A 133 4.95 6.96 16.44
C TYR A 133 5.89 7.15 15.26
N PHE A 134 5.36 7.46 14.08
CA PHE A 134 6.10 7.62 12.84
C PHE A 134 5.72 8.89 12.11
N GLU A 135 6.56 9.29 11.16
CA GLU A 135 6.19 10.32 10.22
C GLU A 135 4.92 9.92 9.46
N ARG A 136 4.09 10.92 9.13
CA ARG A 136 2.75 10.70 8.59
C ARG A 136 2.74 9.78 7.36
N SER A 137 3.65 10.01 6.40
CA SER A 137 3.76 9.18 5.20
C SER A 137 4.11 7.73 5.52
N GLU A 138 5.12 7.51 6.35
CA GLU A 138 5.54 6.17 6.78
C GLU A 138 4.41 5.42 7.50
N ALA A 139 3.70 6.13 8.39
CA ALA A 139 2.59 5.55 9.10
C ALA A 139 1.44 5.17 8.15
N MET A 140 1.11 6.03 7.19
CA MET A 140 0.06 5.77 6.20
C MET A 140 0.41 4.60 5.28
N ASP A 141 1.66 4.47 4.86
CA ASP A 141 2.14 3.33 4.07
C ASP A 141 2.00 2.02 4.85
N ALA A 142 2.40 2.01 6.13
CA ALA A 142 2.26 0.84 6.98
C ALA A 142 0.78 0.48 7.26
N GLU A 143 -0.06 1.48 7.54
CA GLU A 143 -1.51 1.28 7.73
C GLU A 143 -2.16 0.72 6.44
N PHE A 144 -1.70 1.13 5.26
CA PHE A 144 -2.17 0.54 4.01
C PHE A 144 -1.82 -0.96 3.94
N CYS A 145 -0.59 -1.35 4.27
CA CYS A 145 -0.21 -2.76 4.35
C CYS A 145 -1.07 -3.54 5.37
N ILE A 146 -1.36 -2.94 6.52
CA ILE A 146 -2.26 -3.54 7.53
C ILE A 146 -3.67 -3.76 6.95
N ALA A 147 -4.21 -2.80 6.18
CA ALA A 147 -5.51 -2.96 5.53
C ALA A 147 -5.51 -4.14 4.54
N GLU A 148 -4.45 -4.28 3.73
CA GLU A 148 -4.29 -5.43 2.81
C GLU A 148 -4.19 -6.77 3.56
N LEU A 149 -3.51 -6.80 4.72
CA LEU A 149 -3.44 -7.99 5.55
C LEU A 149 -4.81 -8.39 6.12
N TYR A 150 -5.61 -7.42 6.57
CA TYR A 150 -6.98 -7.69 6.98
C TYR A 150 -7.86 -8.20 5.83
N GLU A 151 -7.73 -7.65 4.63
CA GLU A 151 -8.41 -8.18 3.45
C GLU A 151 -8.03 -9.63 3.19
N LYS A 152 -6.73 -9.94 3.21
CA LYS A 152 -6.20 -11.30 3.00
C LYS A 152 -6.74 -12.31 4.02
N ARG A 153 -7.02 -11.86 5.25
CA ARG A 153 -7.66 -12.67 6.31
C ARG A 153 -9.18 -12.73 6.22
N GLY A 154 -9.82 -11.96 5.33
CA GLY A 154 -11.27 -11.83 5.26
C GLY A 154 -11.88 -10.97 6.38
N GLU A 155 -11.07 -10.22 7.11
CA GLU A 155 -11.48 -9.33 8.19
C GLU A 155 -11.92 -7.96 7.62
N TRP A 156 -12.91 -7.98 6.72
CA TRP A 156 -13.29 -6.84 5.90
C TRP A 156 -13.70 -5.59 6.70
N ARG A 157 -14.29 -5.76 7.92
CA ARG A 157 -14.64 -4.61 8.77
C ARG A 157 -13.41 -3.84 9.20
N LYS A 158 -12.37 -4.53 9.64
CA LYS A 158 -11.10 -3.92 10.03
C LYS A 158 -10.40 -3.29 8.84
N ALA A 159 -10.36 -3.97 7.70
CA ALA A 159 -9.81 -3.41 6.46
C ALA A 159 -10.54 -2.12 6.05
N TYR A 160 -11.87 -2.12 6.07
CA TYR A 160 -12.70 -0.96 5.76
C TYR A 160 -12.36 0.25 6.66
N GLU A 161 -12.26 0.04 7.99
CA GLU A 161 -11.96 1.10 8.94
C GLU A 161 -10.58 1.72 8.69
N VAL A 162 -9.58 0.90 8.39
CA VAL A 162 -8.23 1.38 8.08
C VAL A 162 -8.24 2.20 6.78
N TYR A 163 -8.81 1.68 5.68
CA TYR A 163 -8.89 2.42 4.42
C TYR A 163 -9.69 3.73 4.56
N ARG A 164 -10.82 3.69 5.26
CA ARG A 164 -11.62 4.87 5.55
C ARG A 164 -10.80 5.95 6.25
N SER A 165 -10.00 5.54 7.23
CA SER A 165 -9.11 6.45 7.96
C SER A 165 -8.02 7.02 7.06
N LEU A 166 -7.41 6.21 6.20
CA LEU A 166 -6.38 6.64 5.24
C LEU A 166 -6.93 7.67 4.26
N ILE A 167 -8.14 7.44 3.71
CA ILE A 167 -8.81 8.41 2.82
C ILE A 167 -9.09 9.71 3.56
N GLY A 168 -9.57 9.65 4.80
CA GLY A 168 -9.79 10.82 5.63
C GLY A 168 -8.51 11.62 5.87
N MET A 169 -7.43 10.93 6.18
CA MET A 169 -6.12 11.56 6.39
C MET A 169 -5.59 12.20 5.10
N GLU A 170 -5.67 11.53 3.96
CA GLU A 170 -5.19 12.08 2.69
C GLU A 170 -5.97 13.35 2.31
N ARG A 171 -7.29 13.39 2.56
CA ARG A 171 -8.12 14.58 2.33
C ARG A 171 -7.75 15.75 3.24
N GLU A 172 -7.36 15.51 4.47
CA GLU A 172 -6.91 16.55 5.40
C GLU A 172 -5.56 17.14 4.98
N LYS A 173 -4.61 16.28 4.66
CA LYS A 173 -3.26 16.65 4.23
C LYS A 173 -2.66 15.53 3.39
N PRO A 174 -2.51 15.74 2.07
CA PRO A 174 -1.93 14.74 1.16
C PRO A 174 -0.55 14.26 1.60
N ALA A 175 -0.33 12.93 1.52
CA ALA A 175 0.93 12.28 1.84
C ALA A 175 1.29 11.14 0.88
N PHE A 176 0.30 10.44 0.31
CA PHE A 176 0.52 9.35 -0.65
C PHE A 176 0.90 9.81 -2.06
N GLY A 177 0.56 11.06 -2.45
CA GLY A 177 0.79 11.53 -3.81
C GLY A 177 0.12 10.61 -4.85
N TYR A 178 0.87 10.19 -5.88
CA TYR A 178 0.35 9.30 -6.93
C TYR A 178 -0.06 7.91 -6.45
N PHE A 179 0.42 7.48 -5.29
CA PHE A 179 0.04 6.18 -4.74
C PHE A 179 -1.40 6.17 -4.21
N PHE A 180 -1.99 7.33 -3.97
CA PHE A 180 -3.36 7.44 -3.47
C PHE A 180 -4.38 6.77 -4.40
N ASP A 181 -4.19 6.82 -5.71
CA ASP A 181 -5.05 6.12 -6.68
C ASP A 181 -5.15 4.62 -6.40
N VAL A 182 -4.06 4.02 -5.87
CA VAL A 182 -4.04 2.60 -5.48
C VAL A 182 -4.90 2.38 -4.23
N VAL A 183 -4.80 3.28 -3.25
CA VAL A 183 -5.61 3.22 -2.01
C VAL A 183 -7.10 3.31 -2.36
N GLU A 184 -7.49 4.26 -3.22
CA GLU A 184 -8.88 4.42 -3.68
C GLU A 184 -9.37 3.19 -4.44
N LEU A 185 -8.53 2.62 -5.31
CA LEU A 185 -8.86 1.40 -6.05
C LEU A 185 -9.12 0.22 -5.11
N GLN A 186 -8.25 0.00 -4.12
CA GLN A 186 -8.41 -1.10 -3.16
C GLN A 186 -9.65 -0.88 -2.27
N PHE A 187 -9.84 0.33 -1.78
CA PHE A 187 -11.04 0.67 -1.01
C PHE A 187 -12.32 0.41 -1.82
N ARG A 188 -12.38 0.89 -3.06
CA ARG A 188 -13.53 0.66 -3.95
C ARG A 188 -13.77 -0.83 -4.17
N ARG A 189 -12.71 -1.61 -4.44
CA ARG A 189 -12.82 -3.07 -4.62
C ARG A 189 -13.36 -3.73 -3.36
N LEU A 190 -12.81 -3.40 -2.19
CA LEU A 190 -13.29 -3.94 -0.92
C LEU A 190 -14.78 -3.64 -0.72
N VAL A 191 -15.20 -2.38 -0.88
CA VAL A 191 -16.58 -1.96 -0.64
C VAL A 191 -17.55 -2.60 -1.62
N LEU A 192 -17.22 -2.70 -2.91
CA LEU A 192 -18.15 -3.20 -3.93
C LEU A 192 -18.16 -4.73 -4.07
N GLU A 193 -17.03 -5.40 -3.78
CA GLU A 193 -16.81 -6.81 -4.09
C GLU A 193 -16.43 -7.64 -2.86
N GLY A 194 -15.70 -7.07 -1.90
CA GLY A 194 -15.16 -7.79 -0.75
C GLY A 194 -16.12 -7.92 0.43
N ILE A 195 -17.00 -6.93 0.64
CA ILE A 195 -17.92 -6.94 1.77
C ILE A 195 -19.13 -7.86 1.51
N PRO A 196 -19.43 -8.82 2.40
CA PRO A 196 -20.52 -9.76 2.22
C PRO A 196 -21.88 -9.09 2.48
N ALA A 197 -22.42 -8.41 1.49
CA ALA A 197 -23.69 -7.67 1.54
C ALA A 197 -24.92 -8.49 2.01
N ARG A 198 -24.81 -9.81 2.08
CA ARG A 198 -25.91 -10.70 2.47
C ARG A 198 -26.01 -10.91 3.98
N ASP A 199 -24.89 -10.71 4.70
CA ASP A 199 -24.81 -11.01 6.13
C ASP A 199 -25.53 -9.94 6.95
N ASP A 200 -25.35 -8.67 6.60
CA ASP A 200 -26.07 -7.53 7.18
C ASP A 200 -26.32 -6.46 6.09
N PRO A 201 -27.49 -6.50 5.42
CA PRO A 201 -27.82 -5.54 4.38
C PRO A 201 -27.90 -4.09 4.87
N GLU A 202 -28.36 -3.83 6.09
CA GLU A 202 -28.49 -2.47 6.62
C GLU A 202 -27.11 -1.90 6.98
N GLU A 203 -26.21 -2.68 7.59
CA GLU A 203 -24.82 -2.29 7.79
C GLU A 203 -24.17 -1.95 6.45
N TYR A 204 -24.36 -2.81 5.44
CA TYR A 204 -23.78 -2.59 4.12
C TYR A 204 -24.33 -1.34 3.42
N LEU A 205 -25.63 -1.03 3.57
CA LEU A 205 -26.19 0.22 3.07
C LEU A 205 -25.54 1.44 3.73
N GLY A 206 -25.29 1.39 5.03
CA GLY A 206 -24.56 2.42 5.76
C GLY A 206 -23.12 2.59 5.26
N ILE A 207 -22.42 1.49 5.03
CA ILE A 207 -21.06 1.50 4.47
C ILE A 207 -21.04 2.14 3.07
N LEU A 208 -22.00 1.81 2.20
CA LEU A 208 -22.09 2.39 0.86
C LEU A 208 -22.37 3.90 0.90
N GLU A 209 -23.23 4.35 1.81
CA GLU A 209 -23.52 5.76 2.01
C GLU A 209 -22.30 6.54 2.51
N GLU A 210 -21.62 6.01 3.52
CA GLU A 210 -20.41 6.62 4.05
C GLU A 210 -19.29 6.63 3.00
N SER A 211 -19.10 5.53 2.27
CA SER A 211 -18.12 5.43 1.19
C SER A 211 -18.36 6.45 0.09
N ALA A 212 -19.63 6.69 -0.29
CA ALA A 212 -19.97 7.72 -1.26
C ALA A 212 -19.64 9.14 -0.75
N ARG A 213 -19.83 9.39 0.54
CA ARG A 213 -19.53 10.68 1.16
C ARG A 213 -18.04 10.98 1.27
N ILE A 214 -17.23 9.97 1.52
CA ILE A 214 -15.77 10.13 1.70
C ILE A 214 -14.99 10.00 0.40
N ALA A 215 -15.57 9.42 -0.65
CA ALA A 215 -14.90 9.27 -1.94
C ALA A 215 -14.36 10.61 -2.45
N VAL A 216 -13.15 10.59 -2.99
CA VAL A 216 -12.53 11.78 -3.59
C VAL A 216 -12.96 11.90 -5.04
N ASP A 217 -13.02 10.76 -5.76
CA ASP A 217 -13.54 10.71 -7.12
C ASP A 217 -15.09 10.64 -7.12
N THR A 218 -15.71 11.57 -7.84
CA THR A 218 -17.18 11.62 -8.01
C THR A 218 -17.74 10.40 -8.72
N GLU A 219 -16.97 9.75 -9.59
CA GLU A 219 -17.39 8.53 -10.27
C GLU A 219 -17.47 7.36 -9.29
N ASP A 220 -16.53 7.28 -8.34
CA ASP A 220 -16.56 6.27 -7.29
C ASP A 220 -17.70 6.49 -6.31
N ALA A 221 -17.96 7.75 -5.92
CA ALA A 221 -19.15 8.08 -5.15
C ALA A 221 -20.43 7.62 -5.85
N ALA A 222 -20.56 7.88 -7.14
CA ALA A 222 -21.69 7.42 -7.94
C ALA A 222 -21.80 5.90 -8.05
N ARG A 223 -20.68 5.18 -8.08
CA ARG A 223 -20.66 3.70 -8.05
C ARG A 223 -21.21 3.15 -6.74
N PHE A 224 -20.82 3.71 -5.62
CA PHE A 224 -21.34 3.33 -4.30
C PHE A 224 -22.84 3.61 -4.19
N LEU A 225 -23.29 4.80 -4.59
CA LEU A 225 -24.72 5.15 -4.59
C LEU A 225 -25.55 4.27 -5.53
N ARG A 226 -25.04 3.94 -6.72
CA ARG A 226 -25.69 3.00 -7.62
C ARG A 226 -25.84 1.63 -6.97
N ARG A 227 -24.76 1.12 -6.33
CA ARG A 227 -24.82 -0.15 -5.61
C ARG A 227 -25.82 -0.14 -4.47
N LYS A 228 -25.89 0.97 -3.70
CA LYS A 228 -26.89 1.21 -2.66
C LYS A 228 -28.30 1.12 -3.24
N ALA A 229 -28.55 1.79 -4.35
CA ALA A 229 -29.85 1.78 -5.03
C ALA A 229 -30.27 0.39 -5.53
N GLU A 230 -29.31 -0.42 -6.03
CA GLU A 230 -29.59 -1.82 -6.44
C GLU A 230 -30.09 -2.67 -5.27
N ILE A 231 -29.54 -2.47 -4.07
CA ILE A 231 -29.94 -3.22 -2.86
C ILE A 231 -31.30 -2.73 -2.38
N LEU A 232 -31.49 -1.40 -2.28
CA LEU A 232 -32.74 -0.79 -1.88
C LEU A 232 -33.90 -1.20 -2.81
N ALA A 233 -33.65 -1.25 -4.11
CA ALA A 233 -34.64 -1.70 -5.09
C ALA A 233 -35.03 -3.16 -4.90
N LYS A 234 -34.07 -4.06 -4.60
CA LYS A 234 -34.33 -5.46 -4.28
C LYS A 234 -35.11 -5.64 -2.97
N ALA A 235 -34.89 -4.75 -2.01
CA ALA A 235 -35.62 -4.71 -0.74
C ALA A 235 -37.02 -4.03 -0.85
N GLY A 236 -37.43 -3.60 -2.06
CA GLY A 236 -38.73 -2.92 -2.26
C GLY A 236 -38.75 -1.43 -1.84
N ARG A 237 -37.64 -0.89 -1.37
CA ARG A 237 -37.49 0.51 -0.94
C ARG A 237 -37.29 1.43 -2.14
N ARG A 238 -38.33 1.50 -3.01
CA ARG A 238 -38.26 2.19 -4.31
C ARG A 238 -37.94 3.67 -4.20
N GLY A 239 -38.52 4.37 -3.23
CA GLY A 239 -38.29 5.81 -3.03
C GLY A 239 -36.84 6.12 -2.72
N ASP A 240 -36.24 5.38 -1.78
CA ASP A 240 -34.84 5.51 -1.37
C ASP A 240 -33.89 5.13 -2.52
N ALA A 241 -34.24 4.07 -3.28
CA ALA A 241 -33.48 3.66 -4.45
C ALA A 241 -33.44 4.75 -5.54
N LEU A 242 -34.58 5.40 -5.81
CA LEU A 242 -34.64 6.50 -6.76
C LEU A 242 -33.85 7.73 -6.29
N ALA A 243 -33.89 8.05 -5.00
CA ALA A 243 -33.11 9.15 -4.44
C ALA A 243 -31.59 8.90 -4.64
N ALA A 244 -31.11 7.73 -4.26
CA ALA A 244 -29.70 7.34 -4.44
C ALA A 244 -29.27 7.35 -5.91
N LEU A 245 -30.14 6.91 -6.84
CA LEU A 245 -29.82 6.93 -8.28
C LEU A 245 -29.75 8.33 -8.87
N ARG A 246 -30.64 9.24 -8.46
CA ARG A 246 -30.60 10.64 -8.91
C ARG A 246 -29.32 11.33 -8.45
N GLU A 247 -28.91 11.07 -7.23
CA GLU A 247 -27.63 11.56 -6.72
C GLU A 247 -26.44 10.98 -7.51
N ALA A 248 -26.45 9.66 -7.77
CA ALA A 248 -25.43 9.02 -8.60
C ALA A 248 -25.39 9.59 -10.03
N GLU A 249 -26.55 9.86 -10.65
CA GLU A 249 -26.65 10.45 -11.98
C GLU A 249 -26.12 11.90 -12.00
N PHE A 250 -26.37 12.65 -10.94
CA PHE A 250 -25.84 14.01 -10.79
C PHE A 250 -24.31 14.01 -10.68
N LEU A 251 -23.73 13.10 -9.88
CA LEU A 251 -22.28 13.00 -9.69
C LEU A 251 -21.56 12.48 -10.92
N ALA A 252 -22.13 11.48 -11.61
CA ALA A 252 -21.53 10.85 -12.78
C ALA A 252 -22.60 10.50 -13.86
N PRO A 253 -23.03 11.47 -14.69
CA PRO A 253 -24.13 11.29 -15.66
C PRO A 253 -23.87 10.21 -16.72
N ARG A 254 -22.60 9.87 -16.95
CA ARG A 254 -22.17 8.87 -17.92
C ARG A 254 -21.89 7.49 -17.34
N LEU A 255 -22.03 7.32 -16.01
CA LEU A 255 -21.76 6.03 -15.36
C LEU A 255 -22.71 4.96 -15.88
N PRO A 256 -22.20 3.82 -16.39
CA PRO A 256 -23.02 2.72 -16.88
C PRO A 256 -23.94 2.15 -15.78
N GLY A 257 -25.15 1.75 -16.13
CA GLY A 257 -26.10 1.07 -15.23
C GLY A 257 -27.08 1.97 -14.50
N ILE A 258 -26.85 3.29 -14.40
CA ILE A 258 -27.78 4.23 -13.74
C ILE A 258 -29.07 4.34 -14.56
N LYS A 259 -29.01 4.72 -15.82
CA LYS A 259 -30.18 4.92 -16.70
C LYS A 259 -31.07 3.68 -16.85
N PRO A 260 -30.52 2.46 -17.07
CA PRO A 260 -31.31 1.25 -17.08
C PRO A 260 -32.07 1.00 -15.78
N LEU A 261 -31.42 1.28 -14.64
CA LEU A 261 -32.03 1.06 -13.33
C LEU A 261 -33.12 2.11 -13.03
N LEU A 262 -32.93 3.38 -13.42
CA LEU A 262 -33.96 4.42 -13.35
C LEU A 262 -35.22 4.00 -14.13
N ARG A 263 -35.04 3.57 -15.40
CA ARG A 263 -36.17 3.09 -16.21
C ARG A 263 -36.90 1.90 -15.57
N LYS A 264 -36.14 0.94 -14.99
CA LYS A 264 -36.71 -0.21 -14.30
C LYS A 264 -37.54 0.19 -13.09
N LEU A 265 -37.16 1.26 -12.43
CA LEU A 265 -37.86 1.82 -11.29
C LEU A 265 -38.95 2.83 -11.69
N GLY A 266 -39.18 3.07 -12.98
CA GLY A 266 -40.25 3.90 -13.51
C GLY A 266 -40.00 5.40 -13.29
N ALA A 267 -38.76 5.84 -13.44
CA ALA A 267 -38.35 7.25 -13.42
C ALA A 267 -37.85 7.64 -14.82
#